data_ea2a2b798908a3fc810a11bdb8cce3f5
#
_entry.id   ea2a2b798908a3fc810a11bdb8cce3f5
#
_cell.length_a   1.000
_cell.length_b   1.000
_cell.length_c   1.000
_cell.angle_alpha   90.00
_cell.angle_beta   90.00
_cell.angle_gamma   90.00
#
_symmetry.space_group_name_H-M   'P 1'
#
loop_
_entity.id
_entity.type
_entity.pdbx_description
1 polymer ?
#
loop_
_entity_poly.entity_id
_entity_poly.type
_entity_poly.pdbx_seq_one_letter_code
_entity_poly.pdbx_strand_id
1 'polypeptide(L)'
;METKYNIDTSNYKQLHDYNIEYQMKHQQEFNFLKPHLDDLMSTSKTYPHSDKYEFSGKLEIINYDKACEDDLREGNGFIVEPAGRNIKKDLRAEDGIFSPKFGQTLADTNPFMDRYRCRCKEGGLRGRINYGLRCPQCGHLCTYVDDNFKYCGWIKLSKPYKFIHPTFYIYIESILGKGIYIQGNKRTKLENILDVTDTQLVLNTMSRDDPKLKDEPFFGIGMIEFTERFDEIMDYYIKKYPNKKSYYDAIYESRESVFSSSLPVITTLLRPFDIDGNNMTYEPTNGMYAMINKLATSINKNKTAIQREPKIKNQQLYNLQKEFMDIYSEQINILAGKKGDFRCLLGGRYNFSSRCVIVQNPNLRIDEITMPAVALTVMLEQRIKNILCRMHGMTPTEAHDIWYKATIEPNKKINTIIQSIIDDFKHKGMRGLPVIIGRNPTLAYGSILQMFCVGITNTYTLAVPLQILKFLAAD
;
A
#
# COMPACT_ATOMS: atom_id res chain seq x y z
N MET A 1 -51.06 -12.76 -0.44
CA MET A 1 -51.44 -11.96 0.79
C MET A 1 -50.40 -10.86 0.93
N GLU A 2 -50.70 -9.70 0.39
CA GLU A 2 -49.86 -8.50 0.53
C GLU A 2 -50.25 -7.82 1.84
N THR A 3 -49.44 -7.96 2.86
CA THR A 3 -49.55 -7.09 4.04
C THR A 3 -48.90 -5.76 3.67
N LYS A 4 -49.69 -4.80 3.27
CA LYS A 4 -49.30 -3.39 3.18
C LYS A 4 -48.98 -2.90 4.60
N TYR A 5 -47.68 -2.89 4.93
CA TYR A 5 -47.19 -2.16 6.10
C TYR A 5 -47.19 -0.66 5.73
N ASN A 6 -48.12 0.08 6.32
CA ASN A 6 -48.11 1.52 6.24
C ASN A 6 -47.08 2.03 7.26
N ILE A 7 -45.82 2.04 6.86
CA ILE A 7 -44.73 2.50 7.72
C ILE A 7 -44.63 4.00 7.55
N ASP A 8 -44.85 4.74 8.62
CA ASP A 8 -44.55 6.16 8.65
C ASP A 8 -43.03 6.35 8.65
N THR A 9 -42.50 6.65 7.47
CA THR A 9 -41.05 6.87 7.26
C THR A 9 -40.52 8.12 7.95
N SER A 10 -41.38 8.95 8.52
CA SER A 10 -40.97 10.10 9.33
C SER A 10 -40.57 9.71 10.77
N ASN A 11 -40.93 8.52 11.21
CA ASN A 11 -40.59 8.02 12.53
C ASN A 11 -39.43 7.03 12.49
N TYR A 12 -38.22 7.54 12.75
CA TYR A 12 -36.98 6.78 12.73
C TYR A 12 -36.99 5.53 13.61
N LYS A 13 -37.72 5.55 14.73
CA LYS A 13 -37.87 4.41 15.65
C LYS A 13 -38.66 3.26 15.04
N GLN A 14 -39.78 3.57 14.36
CA GLN A 14 -40.60 2.57 13.66
C GLN A 14 -39.85 1.94 12.49
N LEU A 15 -39.04 2.71 11.77
CA LEU A 15 -38.19 2.22 10.67
C LEU A 15 -37.09 1.29 11.20
N HIS A 16 -36.49 1.64 12.32
CA HIS A 16 -35.47 0.83 12.99
C HIS A 16 -36.04 -0.51 13.48
N ASP A 17 -37.19 -0.46 14.16
CA ASP A 17 -37.87 -1.66 14.70
C ASP A 17 -38.33 -2.58 13.56
N TYR A 18 -38.84 -2.00 12.45
CA TYR A 18 -39.17 -2.76 11.24
C TYR A 18 -37.94 -3.44 10.60
N ASN A 19 -36.83 -2.76 10.53
CA ASN A 19 -35.59 -3.33 9.97
C ASN A 19 -35.08 -4.49 10.84
N ILE A 20 -35.19 -4.40 12.16
CA ILE A 20 -34.84 -5.49 13.08
C ILE A 20 -35.77 -6.68 12.88
N GLU A 21 -37.07 -6.42 12.78
CA GLU A 21 -38.09 -7.47 12.60
C GLU A 21 -37.94 -8.15 11.22
N TYR A 22 -37.66 -7.37 10.18
CA TYR A 22 -37.33 -7.87 8.83
C TYR A 22 -36.07 -8.74 8.85
N GLN A 23 -35.00 -8.30 9.51
CA GLN A 23 -33.78 -9.07 9.67
C GLN A 23 -33.98 -10.37 10.43
N MET A 24 -34.79 -10.35 11.51
CA MET A 24 -35.12 -11.55 12.27
C MET A 24 -35.94 -12.55 11.44
N LYS A 25 -36.87 -12.06 10.62
CA LYS A 25 -37.76 -12.89 9.80
C LYS A 25 -37.04 -13.56 8.63
N HIS A 26 -35.98 -12.90 8.08
CA HIS A 26 -35.16 -13.40 7.00
C HIS A 26 -33.80 -13.96 7.45
N GLN A 27 -33.69 -14.27 8.75
CA GLN A 27 -32.45 -14.78 9.35
C GLN A 27 -31.94 -16.08 8.71
N GLN A 28 -32.83 -16.87 8.09
CA GLN A 28 -32.44 -18.08 7.37
C GLN A 28 -31.73 -17.78 6.04
N GLU A 29 -32.09 -16.70 5.34
CA GLU A 29 -31.41 -16.25 4.12
C GLU A 29 -30.04 -15.60 4.46
N PHE A 30 -29.94 -14.91 5.59
CA PHE A 30 -28.70 -14.38 6.11
C PHE A 30 -27.76 -15.45 6.67
N ASN A 31 -28.27 -16.58 7.16
CA ASN A 31 -27.44 -17.68 7.68
C ASN A 31 -26.55 -18.33 6.60
N PHE A 32 -26.85 -18.15 5.31
CA PHE A 32 -25.96 -18.59 4.22
C PHE A 32 -24.70 -17.70 4.12
N LEU A 33 -24.82 -16.42 4.43
CA LEU A 33 -23.69 -15.47 4.42
C LEU A 33 -22.97 -15.37 5.76
N LYS A 34 -23.60 -15.93 6.84
CA LYS A 34 -23.08 -15.84 8.19
C LYS A 34 -21.68 -16.41 8.38
N PRO A 35 -21.30 -17.59 7.82
CA PRO A 35 -19.94 -18.11 7.94
C PRO A 35 -18.89 -17.17 7.33
N HIS A 36 -19.19 -16.53 6.20
CA HIS A 36 -18.29 -15.58 5.56
C HIS A 36 -18.22 -14.23 6.30
N LEU A 37 -19.32 -13.80 6.90
CA LEU A 37 -19.37 -12.61 7.74
C LEU A 37 -18.69 -12.86 9.09
N ASP A 38 -18.88 -14.03 9.68
CA ASP A 38 -18.24 -14.43 10.93
C ASP A 38 -16.73 -14.63 10.73
N ASP A 39 -16.25 -15.11 9.58
CA ASP A 39 -14.83 -15.16 9.20
C ASP A 39 -14.24 -13.77 8.98
N LEU A 40 -14.96 -12.89 8.31
CA LEU A 40 -14.56 -11.47 8.15
C LEU A 40 -14.61 -10.72 9.49
N MET A 41 -15.54 -11.04 10.37
CA MET A 41 -15.68 -10.43 11.69
C MET A 41 -14.76 -11.07 12.74
N SER A 42 -14.35 -12.33 12.58
CA SER A 42 -13.42 -13.00 13.48
C SER A 42 -11.97 -12.57 13.27
N THR A 43 -11.64 -12.10 12.07
CA THR A 43 -10.35 -11.42 11.80
C THR A 43 -10.32 -9.98 12.29
N SER A 44 -11.45 -9.33 12.44
CA SER A 44 -11.56 -8.09 13.18
C SER A 44 -11.82 -8.46 14.66
N LYS A 45 -10.82 -8.26 15.53
CA LYS A 45 -11.04 -8.29 16.98
C LYS A 45 -12.31 -7.50 17.25
N THR A 46 -13.34 -8.18 17.74
CA THR A 46 -14.61 -7.58 18.11
C THR A 46 -14.34 -6.37 18.98
N TYR A 47 -14.57 -5.20 18.42
CA TYR A 47 -14.63 -4.00 19.22
C TYR A 47 -15.88 -4.13 20.10
N PRO A 48 -15.76 -4.04 21.43
CA PRO A 48 -16.93 -4.01 22.28
C PRO A 48 -17.78 -2.82 21.82
N HIS A 49 -19.06 -3.05 21.57
CA HIS A 49 -20.02 -1.99 21.31
C HIS A 49 -20.06 -1.09 22.56
N SER A 50 -19.20 -0.09 22.59
CA SER A 50 -19.39 1.05 23.47
C SER A 50 -20.03 2.14 22.63
N ASP A 51 -21.07 2.77 23.18
CA ASP A 51 -21.74 3.94 22.57
C ASP A 51 -20.81 5.16 22.39
N LYS A 52 -19.55 5.00 22.77
CA LYS A 52 -18.44 5.92 22.52
C LYS A 52 -17.40 5.19 21.70
N TYR A 53 -17.35 5.49 20.40
CA TYR A 53 -16.22 5.13 19.54
C TYR A 53 -15.00 5.98 19.95
N GLU A 54 -14.34 5.60 21.01
CA GLU A 54 -12.98 6.08 21.26
C GLU A 54 -12.05 5.20 20.42
N PHE A 55 -11.68 5.71 19.25
CA PHE A 55 -10.54 5.18 18.50
C PHE A 55 -9.26 5.55 19.25
N SER A 56 -8.91 4.79 20.26
CA SER A 56 -7.59 4.84 20.87
C SER A 56 -6.71 3.78 20.21
N GLY A 57 -6.22 4.09 19.02
CA GLY A 57 -5.15 3.31 18.41
C GLY A 57 -3.81 3.88 18.86
N LYS A 58 -3.00 3.10 19.56
CA LYS A 58 -1.59 3.45 19.82
C LYS A 58 -0.76 2.94 18.66
N LEU A 59 -0.06 3.86 17.96
CA LEU A 59 0.96 3.47 16.99
C LEU A 59 2.23 3.12 17.76
N GLU A 60 2.74 1.91 17.56
CA GLU A 60 4.00 1.45 18.12
C GLU A 60 5.03 1.24 17.02
N ILE A 61 6.29 1.58 17.31
CA ILE A 61 7.39 1.30 16.40
C ILE A 61 7.77 -0.16 16.55
N ILE A 62 7.78 -0.88 15.45
CA ILE A 62 8.07 -2.32 15.41
C ILE A 62 9.51 -2.58 15.89
N ASN A 63 9.66 -3.49 16.84
CA ASN A 63 10.96 -4.04 17.19
C ASN A 63 11.31 -5.16 16.20
N TYR A 64 12.28 -4.92 15.32
CA TYR A 64 12.64 -5.87 14.26
C TYR A 64 13.20 -7.19 14.78
N ASP A 65 13.95 -7.19 15.87
CA ASP A 65 14.49 -8.43 16.42
C ASP A 65 13.36 -9.31 16.99
N LYS A 66 12.42 -8.71 17.72
CA LYS A 66 11.24 -9.40 18.24
C LYS A 66 10.33 -9.88 17.11
N ALA A 67 10.07 -9.04 16.09
CA ALA A 67 9.26 -9.41 14.94
C ALA A 67 9.90 -10.58 14.16
N CYS A 68 11.23 -10.59 14.01
CA CYS A 68 11.96 -11.71 13.40
C CYS A 68 11.78 -13.02 14.20
N GLU A 69 11.87 -12.95 15.52
CA GLU A 69 11.69 -14.12 16.38
C GLU A 69 10.25 -14.65 16.32
N ASP A 70 9.26 -13.76 16.32
CA ASP A 70 7.85 -14.12 16.23
C ASP A 70 7.53 -14.74 14.85
N ASP A 71 8.00 -14.15 13.75
CA ASP A 71 7.82 -14.70 12.41
C ASP A 71 8.45 -16.09 12.25
N LEU A 72 9.65 -16.28 12.77
CA LEU A 72 10.33 -17.59 12.73
C LEU A 72 9.58 -18.64 13.56
N ARG A 73 9.07 -18.24 14.73
CA ARG A 73 8.31 -19.14 15.62
C ARG A 73 6.97 -19.56 15.01
N GLU A 74 6.30 -18.64 14.32
CA GLU A 74 5.00 -18.88 13.66
C GLU A 74 5.15 -19.56 12.29
N GLY A 75 6.37 -19.68 11.77
CA GLY A 75 6.63 -20.23 10.44
C GLY A 75 6.29 -19.26 9.28
N ASN A 76 6.09 -17.99 9.60
CA ASN A 76 5.81 -16.92 8.64
C ASN A 76 7.08 -16.18 8.17
N GLY A 77 8.23 -16.54 8.70
CA GLY A 77 9.50 -15.92 8.36
C GLY A 77 10.60 -16.93 8.06
N PHE A 78 11.65 -16.47 7.42
CA PHE A 78 12.88 -17.25 7.18
C PHE A 78 14.11 -16.36 7.19
N ILE A 79 15.25 -16.94 7.54
CA ILE A 79 16.53 -16.23 7.46
C ILE A 79 17.03 -16.29 6.03
N VAL A 80 17.35 -15.13 5.45
CA VAL A 80 17.89 -15.03 4.09
C VAL A 80 19.29 -15.66 4.05
N GLU A 81 19.49 -16.54 3.07
CA GLU A 81 20.80 -17.16 2.83
C GLU A 81 21.88 -16.11 2.57
N PRO A 82 23.12 -16.33 3.03
CA PRO A 82 24.24 -15.46 2.72
C PRO A 82 24.45 -15.30 1.22
N ALA A 83 24.82 -14.09 0.79
CA ALA A 83 25.12 -13.83 -0.61
C ALA A 83 26.27 -14.70 -1.10
N GLY A 84 26.01 -15.49 -2.13
CA GLY A 84 27.03 -16.31 -2.79
C GLY A 84 27.94 -15.49 -3.72
N ARG A 85 28.92 -16.18 -4.31
CA ARG A 85 29.80 -15.56 -5.33
C ARG A 85 29.12 -15.39 -6.68
N ASN A 86 28.08 -16.16 -6.95
CA ASN A 86 27.39 -16.16 -8.23
C ASN A 86 25.91 -15.77 -8.05
N ILE A 87 25.62 -14.49 -8.27
CA ILE A 87 24.30 -13.90 -8.12
C ILE A 87 23.25 -14.64 -8.95
N LYS A 88 23.59 -15.13 -10.16
CA LYS A 88 22.64 -15.85 -11.02
C LYS A 88 22.19 -17.20 -10.46
N LYS A 89 23.06 -17.91 -9.70
CA LYS A 89 22.70 -19.15 -9.03
C LYS A 89 21.92 -18.92 -7.73
N ASP A 90 22.20 -17.78 -7.09
CA ASP A 90 21.59 -17.41 -5.79
C ASP A 90 20.22 -16.76 -5.93
N LEU A 91 19.84 -16.32 -7.15
CA LEU A 91 18.61 -15.60 -7.41
C LEU A 91 17.33 -16.37 -7.03
N ARG A 92 17.34 -17.70 -7.12
CA ARG A 92 16.21 -18.55 -6.75
C ARG A 92 16.57 -19.57 -5.66
N ALA A 93 17.54 -19.22 -4.81
CA ALA A 93 17.81 -20.00 -3.63
C ALA A 93 16.55 -20.13 -2.77
N GLU A 94 16.35 -21.27 -2.13
CA GLU A 94 15.12 -21.55 -1.39
C GLU A 94 14.86 -20.50 -0.29
N ASP A 95 15.92 -19.99 0.32
CA ASP A 95 15.89 -18.95 1.35
C ASP A 95 16.64 -17.69 0.94
N GLY A 96 16.77 -17.42 -0.37
CA GLY A 96 17.43 -16.24 -0.90
C GLY A 96 16.54 -15.00 -0.91
N ILE A 97 17.09 -13.86 -1.33
CA ILE A 97 16.35 -12.58 -1.48
C ILE A 97 15.17 -12.72 -2.42
N PHE A 98 15.28 -13.58 -3.44
CA PHE A 98 14.23 -13.87 -4.42
C PHE A 98 13.61 -15.24 -4.21
N SER A 99 13.52 -15.69 -2.96
CA SER A 99 12.98 -16.99 -2.60
C SER A 99 11.56 -17.18 -3.13
N PRO A 100 11.24 -18.40 -3.64
CA PRO A 100 9.85 -18.74 -3.97
C PRO A 100 8.88 -18.69 -2.79
N LYS A 101 9.38 -18.63 -1.55
CA LYS A 101 8.56 -18.44 -0.34
C LYS A 101 7.83 -17.11 -0.33
N PHE A 102 8.37 -16.09 -0.98
CA PHE A 102 7.69 -14.80 -1.14
C PHE A 102 6.50 -14.82 -2.12
N GLY A 103 6.22 -15.96 -2.76
CA GLY A 103 5.16 -16.08 -3.75
C GLY A 103 5.64 -15.93 -5.19
N GLN A 104 4.73 -15.57 -6.08
CA GLN A 104 4.95 -15.49 -7.50
C GLN A 104 5.64 -14.19 -7.90
N THR A 105 6.46 -14.23 -8.94
CA THR A 105 7.14 -13.04 -9.49
C THR A 105 6.57 -12.67 -10.85
N LEU A 106 6.85 -11.46 -11.34
CA LEU A 106 6.46 -11.02 -12.69
C LEU A 106 7.09 -11.89 -13.81
N ALA A 107 8.21 -12.56 -13.52
CA ALA A 107 8.83 -13.52 -14.44
C ALA A 107 7.96 -14.76 -14.71
N ASP A 108 6.94 -14.97 -13.92
CA ASP A 108 5.96 -16.03 -14.13
C ASP A 108 4.84 -15.49 -15.04
N THR A 109 5.16 -15.30 -16.33
CA THR A 109 4.37 -14.53 -17.32
C THR A 109 3.02 -15.14 -17.71
N ASN A 110 2.71 -16.37 -17.28
CA ASN A 110 1.40 -16.97 -17.54
C ASN A 110 0.63 -17.21 -16.23
N PRO A 111 -0.25 -16.28 -15.83
CA PRO A 111 -0.97 -16.37 -14.56
C PRO A 111 -1.86 -17.61 -14.41
N PHE A 112 -2.17 -18.32 -15.51
CA PHE A 112 -2.96 -19.56 -15.46
C PHE A 112 -2.12 -20.82 -15.39
N MET A 113 -0.92 -20.82 -15.98
CA MET A 113 -0.06 -22.00 -16.03
C MET A 113 0.96 -22.08 -14.92
N ASP A 114 1.52 -20.96 -14.51
CA ASP A 114 2.66 -20.94 -13.59
C ASP A 114 2.30 -20.94 -12.11
N ARG A 115 1.04 -20.69 -11.76
CA ARG A 115 0.54 -20.82 -10.38
C ARG A 115 0.52 -22.25 -9.84
N TYR A 116 0.53 -23.24 -10.73
CA TYR A 116 0.60 -24.65 -10.38
C TYR A 116 1.95 -25.20 -10.80
N ARG A 117 2.85 -25.43 -9.87
CA ARG A 117 4.20 -25.92 -10.17
C ARG A 117 4.82 -26.75 -9.05
N CYS A 118 5.77 -27.57 -9.43
CA CYS A 118 6.70 -28.20 -8.50
C CYS A 118 7.88 -27.26 -8.17
N ARG A 119 8.84 -27.73 -7.38
CA ARG A 119 10.04 -26.94 -6.98
C ARG A 119 11.16 -26.90 -8.02
N CYS A 120 11.01 -27.54 -9.17
CA CYS A 120 12.03 -27.50 -10.22
C CYS A 120 12.19 -26.10 -10.80
N LYS A 121 13.42 -25.69 -11.08
CA LYS A 121 13.74 -24.43 -11.74
C LYS A 121 13.38 -24.46 -13.22
N GLU A 122 13.65 -25.59 -13.89
CA GLU A 122 13.36 -25.83 -15.30
C GLU A 122 12.87 -27.26 -15.51
N GLY A 123 12.00 -27.51 -16.49
CA GLY A 123 11.60 -28.85 -16.92
C GLY A 123 10.71 -29.65 -15.96
N GLY A 124 10.27 -29.08 -14.85
CA GLY A 124 9.39 -29.75 -13.90
C GLY A 124 7.90 -29.67 -14.27
N LEU A 125 7.05 -30.28 -13.45
CA LEU A 125 5.60 -30.21 -13.63
C LEU A 125 5.08 -28.78 -13.44
N ARG A 126 4.34 -28.28 -14.42
CA ARG A 126 3.70 -26.97 -14.41
C ARG A 126 2.27 -27.07 -14.93
N GLY A 127 1.43 -26.11 -14.52
CA GLY A 127 0.06 -25.97 -14.93
C GLY A 127 -0.94 -26.77 -14.08
N ARG A 128 -2.19 -26.29 -14.06
CA ARG A 128 -3.30 -26.83 -13.26
C ARG A 128 -3.56 -28.32 -13.51
N ILE A 129 -3.32 -28.80 -14.73
CA ILE A 129 -3.51 -30.21 -15.12
C ILE A 129 -2.62 -31.17 -14.30
N ASN A 130 -1.48 -30.67 -13.82
CA ASN A 130 -0.52 -31.45 -13.02
C ASN A 130 -0.70 -31.28 -11.51
N TYR A 131 -1.76 -30.59 -11.06
CA TYR A 131 -2.03 -30.39 -9.65
C TYR A 131 -2.15 -31.71 -8.89
N GLY A 132 -1.41 -31.83 -7.78
CA GLY A 132 -1.40 -33.04 -6.97
C GLY A 132 -0.51 -34.18 -7.47
N LEU A 133 0.11 -34.05 -8.68
CA LEU A 133 1.07 -35.04 -9.18
C LEU A 133 2.46 -34.81 -8.58
N ARG A 134 3.18 -35.90 -8.33
CA ARG A 134 4.60 -35.83 -7.91
C ARG A 134 5.51 -35.62 -9.11
N CYS A 135 6.35 -34.62 -9.03
CA CYS A 135 7.31 -34.33 -10.08
C CYS A 135 8.38 -35.44 -10.14
N PRO A 136 8.63 -36.05 -11.33
CA PRO A 136 9.64 -37.09 -11.47
C PRO A 136 11.07 -36.58 -11.25
N GLN A 137 11.31 -35.27 -11.41
CA GLN A 137 12.64 -34.68 -11.26
C GLN A 137 12.98 -34.30 -9.82
N CYS A 138 12.04 -33.66 -9.09
CA CYS A 138 12.31 -33.17 -7.74
C CYS A 138 11.55 -33.91 -6.63
N GLY A 139 10.66 -34.84 -6.98
CA GLY A 139 9.86 -35.61 -6.03
C GLY A 139 8.75 -34.82 -5.29
N HIS A 140 8.69 -33.50 -5.49
CA HIS A 140 7.68 -32.65 -4.83
C HIS A 140 6.37 -32.63 -5.59
N LEU A 141 5.26 -32.43 -4.86
CA LEU A 141 3.95 -32.26 -5.44
C LEU A 141 3.89 -30.96 -6.24
N CYS A 142 3.20 -31.00 -7.39
CA CYS A 142 2.79 -29.81 -8.09
C CYS A 142 1.61 -29.19 -7.34
N THR A 143 1.86 -28.11 -6.64
CA THR A 143 0.87 -27.41 -5.80
C THR A 143 0.63 -26.00 -6.31
N TYR A 144 -0.51 -25.43 -5.92
CA TYR A 144 -0.80 -24.02 -6.16
C TYR A 144 0.17 -23.15 -5.36
N VAL A 145 0.85 -22.26 -6.04
CA VAL A 145 1.72 -21.26 -5.39
C VAL A 145 0.86 -20.03 -5.15
N ASP A 146 0.48 -19.83 -3.91
CA ASP A 146 -0.29 -18.67 -3.49
C ASP A 146 0.60 -17.43 -3.39
N ASP A 147 0.02 -16.27 -3.69
CA ASP A 147 0.67 -14.97 -3.46
C ASP A 147 0.66 -14.73 -1.95
N ASN A 148 1.69 -15.18 -1.28
CA ASN A 148 1.71 -15.20 0.17
C ASN A 148 2.40 -13.97 0.74
N PHE A 149 1.63 -12.95 1.11
CA PHE A 149 2.10 -11.77 1.82
C PHE A 149 2.55 -12.06 3.27
N LYS A 150 2.34 -13.28 3.75
CA LYS A 150 2.66 -13.67 5.13
C LYS A 150 4.14 -13.94 5.35
N TYR A 151 4.88 -14.30 4.30
CA TYR A 151 6.30 -14.62 4.44
C TYR A 151 7.18 -13.38 4.40
N CYS A 152 7.93 -13.16 5.46
CA CYS A 152 8.95 -12.14 5.56
C CYS A 152 10.34 -12.80 5.57
N GLY A 153 11.26 -12.31 4.75
CA GLY A 153 12.66 -12.69 4.83
C GLY A 153 13.40 -11.80 5.83
N TRP A 154 14.37 -12.34 6.53
CA TRP A 154 15.17 -11.61 7.50
C TRP A 154 16.67 -11.76 7.23
N ILE A 155 17.37 -10.65 7.02
CA ILE A 155 18.83 -10.63 6.96
C ILE A 155 19.35 -10.40 8.37
N LYS A 156 20.11 -11.36 8.92
CA LYS A 156 20.58 -11.31 10.30
C LYS A 156 22.06 -10.98 10.40
N LEU A 157 22.39 -10.01 11.25
CA LEU A 157 23.76 -9.69 11.62
C LEU A 157 24.19 -10.54 12.81
N SER A 158 25.47 -10.96 12.83
CA SER A 158 26.04 -11.64 13.99
C SER A 158 26.30 -10.67 15.13
N LYS A 159 26.11 -11.11 16.37
CA LYS A 159 26.48 -10.30 17.55
C LYS A 159 27.98 -9.96 17.52
N PRO A 160 28.40 -8.76 17.89
CA PRO A 160 27.62 -7.68 18.56
C PRO A 160 27.03 -6.64 17.57
N TYR A 161 27.09 -6.85 16.27
CA TYR A 161 26.76 -5.85 15.26
C TYR A 161 25.25 -5.55 15.20
N LYS A 162 24.93 -4.25 15.16
CA LYS A 162 23.57 -3.73 15.08
C LYS A 162 23.49 -2.56 14.13
N PHE A 163 22.30 -2.27 13.64
CA PHE A 163 21.98 -1.06 12.85
C PHE A 163 20.87 -0.27 13.56
N ILE A 164 20.68 0.99 13.16
CA ILE A 164 19.65 1.89 13.73
C ILE A 164 18.37 1.69 12.94
N HIS A 165 17.24 1.54 13.65
CA HIS A 165 15.93 1.50 13.02
C HIS A 165 15.65 2.82 12.25
N PRO A 166 15.11 2.79 11.01
CA PRO A 166 14.95 3.96 10.17
C PRO A 166 14.21 5.13 10.83
N THR A 167 13.13 4.87 11.55
CA THR A 167 12.37 5.90 12.27
C THR A 167 13.23 6.60 13.32
N PHE A 168 13.99 5.84 14.10
CA PHE A 168 14.88 6.41 15.11
C PHE A 168 16.09 7.09 14.50
N TYR A 169 16.57 6.64 13.34
CA TYR A 169 17.60 7.34 12.60
C TYR A 169 17.18 8.79 12.30
N ILE A 170 15.98 8.99 11.81
CA ILE A 170 15.40 10.33 11.53
C ILE A 170 15.25 11.16 12.82
N TYR A 171 14.83 10.53 13.93
CA TYR A 171 14.69 11.24 15.21
C TYR A 171 16.05 11.67 15.75
N ILE A 172 17.05 10.80 15.70
CA ILE A 172 18.42 11.10 16.11
C ILE A 172 19.00 12.22 15.24
N GLU A 173 18.85 12.18 13.92
CA GLU A 173 19.25 13.27 13.03
C GLU A 173 18.58 14.60 13.41
N SER A 174 17.29 14.56 13.77
CA SER A 174 16.54 15.74 14.18
C SER A 174 17.08 16.35 15.48
N ILE A 175 17.58 15.53 16.40
CA ILE A 175 18.20 15.98 17.66
C ILE A 175 19.60 16.54 17.40
N LEU A 176 20.43 15.80 16.66
CA LEU A 176 21.83 16.15 16.41
C LEU A 176 21.97 17.37 15.48
N GLY A 177 21.12 17.47 14.47
CA GLY A 177 21.06 18.59 13.54
C GLY A 177 22.09 18.50 12.41
N LYS A 178 22.44 19.67 11.84
CA LYS A 178 23.32 19.79 10.67
C LYS A 178 24.77 19.48 11.03
N GLY A 179 25.42 18.69 10.22
CA GLY A 179 26.83 18.34 10.32
C GLY A 179 27.77 19.28 9.56
N ILE A 180 29.03 18.89 9.51
CA ILE A 180 30.09 19.59 8.78
C ILE A 180 30.06 19.20 7.32
N TYR A 181 30.28 20.15 6.42
CA TYR A 181 30.44 19.88 4.98
C TYR A 181 31.77 19.17 4.74
N ILE A 182 31.70 18.04 4.02
CA ILE A 182 32.90 17.30 3.62
C ILE A 182 32.94 17.24 2.09
N GLN A 183 34.04 17.68 1.48
CA GLN A 183 34.23 17.68 0.04
C GLN A 183 33.08 18.35 -0.76
N GLY A 184 32.50 19.44 -0.22
CA GLY A 184 31.37 20.13 -0.84
C GLY A 184 30.00 19.48 -0.62
N ASN A 185 29.92 18.28 -0.04
CA ASN A 185 28.70 17.58 0.27
C ASN A 185 28.18 17.98 1.66
N LYS A 186 26.89 18.31 1.70
CA LYS A 186 26.19 18.58 2.95
C LYS A 186 25.92 17.27 3.68
N ARG A 187 26.32 17.18 4.94
CA ARG A 187 26.12 16.01 5.79
C ARG A 187 25.34 16.35 7.06
N THR A 188 24.74 15.34 7.66
CA THR A 188 24.16 15.43 9.01
C THR A 188 25.25 15.17 10.06
N LYS A 189 25.01 15.56 11.30
CA LYS A 189 25.95 15.23 12.40
C LYS A 189 26.02 13.74 12.63
N LEU A 190 24.90 13.05 12.48
CA LEU A 190 24.86 11.60 12.62
C LEU A 190 25.76 10.90 11.61
N GLU A 191 25.72 11.31 10.32
CA GLU A 191 26.64 10.81 9.31
C GLU A 191 28.11 11.08 9.66
N ASN A 192 28.41 12.27 10.17
CA ASN A 192 29.78 12.62 10.61
C ASN A 192 30.26 11.79 11.81
N ILE A 193 29.34 11.34 12.67
CA ILE A 193 29.64 10.45 13.80
C ILE A 193 29.88 9.01 13.33
N LEU A 194 29.05 8.53 12.40
CA LEU A 194 29.03 7.12 12.00
C LEU A 194 30.10 6.78 10.93
N ASP A 195 30.44 7.73 10.06
CA ASP A 195 31.41 7.50 8.97
C ASP A 195 32.85 7.68 9.44
N VAL A 196 33.53 6.56 9.63
CA VAL A 196 34.92 6.53 10.09
C VAL A 196 35.92 6.93 8.98
N THR A 197 35.58 6.72 7.72
CA THR A 197 36.51 6.90 6.59
C THR A 197 36.75 8.37 6.28
N ASP A 198 35.68 9.13 6.14
CA ASP A 198 35.77 10.55 5.79
C ASP A 198 36.27 11.40 6.96
N THR A 199 36.12 10.90 8.19
CA THR A 199 36.68 11.56 9.38
C THR A 199 38.16 11.73 9.32
N GLN A 200 38.91 10.70 8.88
CA GLN A 200 40.35 10.79 8.74
C GLN A 200 40.76 11.82 7.67
N LEU A 201 39.99 11.92 6.56
CA LEU A 201 40.22 12.93 5.55
C LEU A 201 40.03 14.34 6.11
N VAL A 202 39.00 14.56 6.91
CA VAL A 202 38.75 15.86 7.54
C VAL A 202 39.80 16.17 8.61
N LEU A 203 40.17 15.20 9.45
CA LEU A 203 41.22 15.38 10.45
C LEU A 203 42.60 15.63 9.85
N ASN A 204 42.84 15.16 8.64
CA ASN A 204 44.09 15.43 7.92
C ASN A 204 44.12 16.82 7.24
N THR A 205 42.93 17.38 6.95
CA THR A 205 42.79 18.70 6.28
C THR A 205 42.47 19.83 7.24
N MET A 206 41.85 19.55 8.37
CA MET A 206 41.50 20.52 9.43
C MET A 206 42.39 20.31 10.64
N SER A 207 42.86 21.41 11.25
CA SER A 207 43.55 21.32 12.55
C SER A 207 42.55 20.82 13.61
N ARG A 208 43.05 20.01 14.53
CA ARG A 208 42.26 19.57 15.71
C ARG A 208 41.78 20.74 16.58
N ASP A 209 42.40 21.90 16.41
CA ASP A 209 42.06 23.16 17.12
C ASP A 209 40.98 23.98 16.38
N ASP A 210 40.47 23.53 15.24
CA ASP A 210 39.40 24.22 14.54
C ASP A 210 38.15 24.27 15.45
N PRO A 211 37.58 25.48 15.69
CA PRO A 211 36.40 25.64 16.52
C PRO A 211 35.22 24.75 16.14
N LYS A 212 35.13 24.38 14.89
CA LYS A 212 34.07 23.48 14.36
C LYS A 212 34.23 22.04 14.85
N LEU A 213 35.45 21.57 15.07
CA LEU A 213 35.76 20.25 15.58
C LEU A 213 35.74 20.17 17.11
N LYS A 214 36.10 21.26 17.79
CA LYS A 214 36.03 21.33 19.27
C LYS A 214 34.61 21.13 19.82
N ASP A 215 33.59 21.51 19.03
CA ASP A 215 32.19 21.40 19.40
C ASP A 215 31.57 20.03 19.05
N GLU A 216 32.34 19.10 18.48
CA GLU A 216 31.88 17.79 18.02
C GLU A 216 32.72 16.64 18.63
N PRO A 217 32.52 16.34 19.93
CA PRO A 217 33.38 15.37 20.65
C PRO A 217 33.26 13.94 20.15
N PHE A 218 32.16 13.60 19.47
CA PHE A 218 31.89 12.24 19.00
C PHE A 218 32.13 12.06 17.51
N PHE A 219 32.86 12.95 16.88
CA PHE A 219 33.14 12.90 15.46
C PHE A 219 33.91 11.64 15.06
N GLY A 220 33.32 10.79 14.18
CA GLY A 220 33.96 9.62 13.58
C GLY A 220 34.23 8.44 14.48
N ILE A 221 33.47 8.31 15.56
CA ILE A 221 33.59 7.14 16.44
C ILE A 221 33.13 5.83 15.76
N GLY A 222 32.26 5.93 14.76
CA GLY A 222 31.73 4.78 14.02
C GLY A 222 30.52 4.14 14.70
N MET A 223 29.89 3.20 13.99
CA MET A 223 28.61 2.59 14.36
C MET A 223 28.71 1.74 15.64
N ILE A 224 29.81 1.02 15.84
CA ILE A 224 29.98 0.12 16.99
C ILE A 224 30.05 0.94 18.28
N GLU A 225 30.96 1.90 18.35
CA GLU A 225 31.10 2.77 19.52
C GLU A 225 29.88 3.66 19.74
N PHE A 226 29.24 4.12 18.67
CA PHE A 226 27.98 4.86 18.77
C PHE A 226 26.88 4.03 19.46
N THR A 227 26.78 2.74 19.14
CA THR A 227 25.79 1.85 19.76
C THR A 227 26.07 1.65 21.25
N GLU A 228 27.34 1.54 21.62
CA GLU A 228 27.76 1.34 23.02
C GLU A 228 27.58 2.60 23.88
N ARG A 229 27.91 3.78 23.33
CA ARG A 229 27.85 5.08 24.01
C ARG A 229 26.58 5.88 23.68
N PHE A 230 25.55 5.24 23.20
CA PHE A 230 24.35 5.91 22.69
C PHE A 230 23.72 6.85 23.70
N ASP A 231 23.53 6.39 24.94
CA ASP A 231 22.85 7.16 25.96
C ASP A 231 23.69 8.40 26.39
N GLU A 232 25.00 8.25 26.47
CA GLU A 232 25.94 9.37 26.73
C GLU A 232 25.86 10.43 25.63
N ILE A 233 25.84 9.99 24.37
CA ILE A 233 25.76 10.88 23.20
C ILE A 233 24.43 11.62 23.20
N MET A 234 23.33 10.91 23.39
CA MET A 234 22.00 11.51 23.41
C MET A 234 21.83 12.51 24.55
N ASP A 235 22.32 12.18 25.75
CA ASP A 235 22.30 13.08 26.90
C ASP A 235 23.14 14.35 26.69
N TYR A 236 24.26 14.22 25.99
CA TYR A 236 25.09 15.37 25.64
C TYR A 236 24.33 16.33 24.70
N TYR A 237 23.73 15.80 23.64
CA TYR A 237 23.06 16.63 22.65
C TYR A 237 21.72 17.19 23.14
N ILE A 238 20.98 16.48 23.98
CA ILE A 238 19.73 17.02 24.54
C ILE A 238 20.00 18.16 25.52
N LYS A 239 21.10 18.12 26.27
CA LYS A 239 21.54 19.25 27.11
C LYS A 239 21.91 20.47 26.27
N LYS A 240 22.53 20.24 25.08
CA LYS A 240 22.88 21.29 24.13
C LYS A 240 21.65 21.84 23.37
N TYR A 241 20.62 21.02 23.13
CA TYR A 241 19.41 21.36 22.36
C TYR A 241 18.11 20.95 23.09
N PRO A 242 17.73 21.63 24.19
CA PRO A 242 16.56 21.25 25.02
C PRO A 242 15.22 21.30 24.26
N ASN A 243 15.12 22.09 23.19
CA ASN A 243 13.94 22.21 22.37
C ASN A 243 13.62 20.93 21.56
N LYS A 244 14.51 19.94 21.57
CA LYS A 244 14.35 18.65 20.88
C LYS A 244 13.89 17.52 21.82
N LYS A 245 13.42 17.86 23.02
CA LYS A 245 13.03 16.92 24.06
C LYS A 245 11.95 15.93 23.61
N SER A 246 11.01 16.34 22.78
CA SER A 246 9.95 15.45 22.26
C SER A 246 10.49 14.26 21.46
N TYR A 247 11.54 14.47 20.65
CA TYR A 247 12.20 13.38 19.92
C TYR A 247 13.00 12.49 20.86
N TYR A 248 13.64 13.07 21.85
CA TYR A 248 14.38 12.33 22.89
C TYR A 248 13.43 11.42 23.68
N ASP A 249 12.32 11.95 24.17
CA ASP A 249 11.32 11.20 24.91
C ASP A 249 10.76 10.05 24.08
N ALA A 250 10.45 10.28 22.78
CA ALA A 250 9.97 9.24 21.87
C ALA A 250 11.00 8.11 21.62
N ILE A 251 12.30 8.43 21.60
CA ILE A 251 13.36 7.43 21.49
C ILE A 251 13.40 6.57 22.77
N TYR A 252 13.29 7.18 23.94
CA TYR A 252 13.39 6.45 25.20
C TYR A 252 12.13 5.68 25.58
N GLU A 253 10.95 6.08 25.11
CA GLU A 253 9.73 5.28 25.21
C GLU A 253 9.85 3.93 24.50
N SER A 254 10.63 3.85 23.42
CA SER A 254 10.82 2.64 22.63
C SER A 254 12.30 2.26 22.50
N ARG A 255 13.07 2.44 23.56
CA ARG A 255 14.54 2.28 23.61
C ARG A 255 15.01 0.92 23.07
N GLU A 256 14.26 -0.15 23.33
CA GLU A 256 14.58 -1.50 22.90
C GLU A 256 14.52 -1.69 21.38
N SER A 257 13.76 -0.83 20.68
CA SER A 257 13.56 -0.89 19.25
C SER A 257 14.54 -0.01 18.45
N VAL A 258 15.38 0.78 19.14
CA VAL A 258 16.32 1.72 18.49
C VAL A 258 17.37 0.99 17.66
N PHE A 259 17.91 -0.11 18.19
CA PHE A 259 18.94 -0.92 17.54
C PHE A 259 18.45 -2.32 17.28
N SER A 260 18.70 -2.82 16.07
CA SER A 260 18.33 -4.18 15.69
C SER A 260 19.48 -4.89 14.99
N SER A 261 19.49 -6.21 15.10
CA SER A 261 20.40 -7.12 14.36
C SER A 261 19.69 -7.82 13.20
N SER A 262 18.37 -7.72 13.11
CA SER A 262 17.52 -8.39 12.12
C SER A 262 16.88 -7.36 11.20
N LEU A 263 17.16 -7.44 9.90
CA LEU A 263 16.68 -6.51 8.89
C LEU A 263 15.59 -7.18 8.05
N PRO A 264 14.39 -6.59 7.95
CA PRO A 264 13.30 -7.18 7.18
C PRO A 264 13.53 -7.05 5.67
N VAL A 265 13.22 -8.12 4.95
CA VAL A 265 13.20 -8.16 3.48
C VAL A 265 11.76 -8.29 3.04
N ILE A 266 11.23 -7.27 2.39
CA ILE A 266 9.85 -7.23 1.92
C ILE A 266 9.61 -8.28 0.81
N THR A 267 8.35 -8.65 0.62
CA THR A 267 7.94 -9.60 -0.42
C THR A 267 8.34 -9.14 -1.83
N THR A 268 8.61 -10.10 -2.72
CA THR A 268 8.91 -9.84 -4.13
C THR A 268 7.75 -9.19 -4.89
N LEU A 269 6.54 -9.26 -4.38
CA LEU A 269 5.38 -8.57 -4.96
C LEU A 269 5.51 -7.04 -4.90
N LEU A 270 6.17 -6.52 -3.87
CA LEU A 270 6.42 -5.08 -3.71
C LEU A 270 7.76 -4.63 -4.31
N ARG A 271 8.57 -5.55 -4.82
CA ARG A 271 9.84 -5.31 -5.49
C ARG A 271 10.00 -6.26 -6.68
N PRO A 272 9.18 -6.11 -7.72
CA PRO A 272 9.12 -7.04 -8.82
C PRO A 272 10.45 -7.14 -9.56
N PHE A 273 10.70 -8.29 -10.14
CA PHE A 273 11.83 -8.53 -11.03
C PHE A 273 11.39 -9.41 -12.20
N ASP A 274 12.07 -9.26 -13.32
CA ASP A 274 11.85 -10.07 -14.52
C ASP A 274 13.17 -10.67 -15.01
N ILE A 275 13.09 -11.88 -15.56
CA ILE A 275 14.24 -12.61 -16.10
C ILE A 275 13.95 -12.95 -17.56
N ASP A 276 14.66 -12.25 -18.46
CA ASP A 276 14.64 -12.54 -19.89
C ASP A 276 15.97 -13.21 -20.30
N GLY A 277 15.91 -14.52 -20.50
CA GLY A 277 17.06 -15.34 -20.83
C GLY A 277 18.20 -15.19 -19.81
N ASN A 278 19.27 -14.50 -20.19
CA ASN A 278 20.43 -14.22 -19.34
C ASN A 278 20.38 -12.86 -18.63
N ASN A 279 19.42 -12.00 -18.99
CA ASN A 279 19.27 -10.68 -18.43
C ASN A 279 18.24 -10.68 -17.32
N MET A 280 18.50 -9.89 -16.29
CA MET A 280 17.59 -9.68 -15.20
C MET A 280 17.31 -8.17 -15.09
N THR A 281 16.04 -7.83 -15.20
CA THR A 281 15.53 -6.48 -14.96
C THR A 281 14.83 -6.46 -13.61
N TYR A 282 15.16 -5.52 -12.76
CA TYR A 282 14.60 -5.42 -11.43
C TYR A 282 14.48 -3.98 -10.94
N GLU A 283 13.56 -3.77 -10.03
CA GLU A 283 13.37 -2.53 -9.30
C GLU A 283 14.65 -2.15 -8.52
N PRO A 284 14.97 -0.85 -8.37
CA PRO A 284 16.16 -0.37 -7.63
C PRO A 284 16.27 -0.98 -6.22
N THR A 285 15.16 -1.15 -5.52
CA THR A 285 15.07 -1.76 -4.19
C THR A 285 15.71 -3.16 -4.13
N ASN A 286 15.59 -3.94 -5.20
CA ASN A 286 16.22 -5.27 -5.27
C ASN A 286 17.74 -5.19 -5.28
N GLY A 287 18.31 -4.19 -5.97
CA GLY A 287 19.74 -3.92 -5.97
C GLY A 287 20.26 -3.55 -4.58
N MET A 288 19.51 -2.72 -3.86
CA MET A 288 19.81 -2.30 -2.49
C MET A 288 19.79 -3.51 -1.53
N TYR A 289 18.77 -4.38 -1.59
CA TYR A 289 18.74 -5.62 -0.78
C TYR A 289 19.88 -6.58 -1.12
N ALA A 290 20.25 -6.70 -2.38
CA ALA A 290 21.40 -7.51 -2.78
C ALA A 290 22.72 -6.96 -2.18
N MET A 291 22.88 -5.62 -2.16
CA MET A 291 24.02 -4.98 -1.53
C MET A 291 24.01 -5.18 -0.02
N ILE A 292 22.88 -4.99 0.65
CA ILE A 292 22.73 -5.24 2.09
C ILE A 292 23.08 -6.69 2.44
N ASN A 293 22.56 -7.67 1.69
CA ASN A 293 22.87 -9.08 1.92
C ASN A 293 24.37 -9.38 1.75
N LYS A 294 25.01 -8.77 0.76
CA LYS A 294 26.46 -8.87 0.54
C LYS A 294 27.26 -8.24 1.69
N LEU A 295 26.85 -7.05 2.16
CA LEU A 295 27.47 -6.38 3.29
C LEU A 295 27.29 -7.17 4.58
N ALA A 296 26.07 -7.63 4.89
CA ALA A 296 25.79 -8.48 6.05
C ALA A 296 26.62 -9.77 6.04
N THR A 297 26.74 -10.41 4.87
CA THR A 297 27.60 -11.58 4.69
C THR A 297 29.08 -11.27 5.00
N SER A 298 29.57 -10.10 4.57
CA SER A 298 30.94 -9.67 4.85
C SER A 298 31.14 -9.30 6.32
N ILE A 299 30.17 -8.63 6.94
CA ILE A 299 30.17 -8.28 8.37
C ILE A 299 30.21 -9.57 9.22
N ASN A 300 29.43 -10.57 8.87
CA ASN A 300 29.34 -11.83 9.60
C ASN A 300 30.60 -12.72 9.44
N LYS A 301 31.40 -12.50 8.40
CA LYS A 301 32.67 -13.23 8.19
C LYS A 301 33.77 -12.67 9.09
N ASN A 302 34.39 -13.54 9.90
CA ASN A 302 35.48 -13.18 10.82
C ASN A 302 36.70 -14.10 10.64
N LYS A 303 36.95 -14.63 9.42
CA LYS A 303 37.97 -15.63 9.16
C LYS A 303 39.39 -15.05 9.08
N THR A 304 39.55 -13.84 8.51
CA THR A 304 40.86 -13.21 8.31
C THR A 304 41.09 -12.04 9.27
N ALA A 305 42.36 -11.69 9.55
CA ALA A 305 42.70 -10.54 10.39
C ALA A 305 42.11 -9.23 9.86
N ILE A 306 42.15 -9.04 8.52
CA ILE A 306 41.58 -7.87 7.85
C ILE A 306 40.05 -7.77 8.06
N GLN A 307 39.35 -8.91 8.03
CA GLN A 307 37.91 -8.95 8.27
C GLN A 307 37.51 -8.63 9.72
N ARG A 308 38.44 -8.72 10.67
CA ARG A 308 38.24 -8.41 12.10
C ARG A 308 38.55 -6.95 12.43
N GLU A 309 39.12 -6.20 11.50
CA GLU A 309 39.53 -4.82 11.72
C GLU A 309 38.30 -3.94 12.02
N PRO A 310 38.24 -3.25 13.18
CA PRO A 310 37.08 -2.45 13.59
C PRO A 310 36.72 -1.33 12.61
N LYS A 311 37.72 -0.72 11.94
CA LYS A 311 37.47 0.31 10.94
C LYS A 311 36.71 -0.21 9.73
N ILE A 312 37.10 -1.39 9.23
CA ILE A 312 36.43 -2.03 8.10
C ILE A 312 34.99 -2.44 8.49
N LYS A 313 34.81 -2.97 9.69
CA LYS A 313 33.47 -3.32 10.19
C LYS A 313 32.56 -2.09 10.34
N ASN A 314 33.07 -1.01 10.93
CA ASN A 314 32.34 0.24 11.05
C ASN A 314 31.90 0.79 9.68
N GLN A 315 32.83 0.79 8.71
CA GLN A 315 32.51 1.24 7.36
C GLN A 315 31.46 0.38 6.67
N GLN A 316 31.55 -0.94 6.82
CA GLN A 316 30.54 -1.86 6.28
C GLN A 316 29.17 -1.68 6.95
N LEU A 317 29.14 -1.46 8.27
CA LEU A 317 27.89 -1.17 8.99
C LEU A 317 27.29 0.16 8.59
N TYR A 318 28.12 1.18 8.42
CA TYR A 318 27.64 2.50 7.94
C TYR A 318 27.07 2.40 6.53
N ASN A 319 27.74 1.70 5.62
CA ASN A 319 27.23 1.49 4.26
C ASN A 319 25.92 0.67 4.28
N LEU A 320 25.83 -0.35 5.14
CA LEU A 320 24.58 -1.12 5.32
C LEU A 320 23.44 -0.22 5.82
N GLN A 321 23.72 0.63 6.81
CA GLN A 321 22.76 1.59 7.33
C GLN A 321 22.27 2.54 6.24
N LYS A 322 23.18 3.05 5.42
CA LYS A 322 22.84 3.96 4.33
C LYS A 322 21.94 3.28 3.29
N GLU A 323 22.32 2.11 2.80
CA GLU A 323 21.48 1.35 1.85
C GLU A 323 20.09 1.03 2.44
N PHE A 324 20.00 0.78 3.75
CA PHE A 324 18.72 0.53 4.40
C PHE A 324 17.86 1.79 4.51
N MET A 325 18.46 2.95 4.77
CA MET A 325 17.77 4.24 4.76
C MET A 325 17.30 4.60 3.34
N ASP A 326 18.08 4.27 2.32
CA ASP A 326 17.71 4.48 0.92
C ASP A 326 16.50 3.60 0.54
N ILE A 327 16.46 2.32 0.97
CA ILE A 327 15.25 1.46 0.80
C ILE A 327 14.04 2.10 1.47
N TYR A 328 14.19 2.54 2.72
CA TYR A 328 13.09 3.14 3.47
C TYR A 328 12.55 4.41 2.78
N SER A 329 13.45 5.26 2.30
CA SER A 329 13.09 6.47 1.55
C SER A 329 12.41 6.14 0.23
N GLU A 330 12.88 5.13 -0.51
CA GLU A 330 12.28 4.69 -1.76
C GLU A 330 10.87 4.12 -1.54
N GLN A 331 10.67 3.31 -0.51
CA GLN A 331 9.32 2.81 -0.16
C GLN A 331 8.36 3.95 0.20
N ILE A 332 8.81 4.97 0.92
CA ILE A 332 8.00 6.16 1.18
C ILE A 332 7.65 6.89 -0.13
N ASN A 333 8.62 7.04 -1.04
CA ASN A 333 8.41 7.70 -2.32
C ASN A 333 7.41 6.95 -3.21
N ILE A 334 7.47 5.61 -3.24
CA ILE A 334 6.51 4.77 -3.96
C ILE A 334 5.09 4.94 -3.41
N LEU A 335 4.95 5.03 -2.09
CA LEU A 335 3.65 5.12 -1.43
C LEU A 335 3.07 6.54 -1.43
N ALA A 336 3.92 7.56 -1.31
CA ALA A 336 3.52 8.94 -1.06
C ALA A 336 3.30 9.77 -2.34
N GLY A 337 2.59 10.89 -2.17
CA GLY A 337 2.44 11.92 -3.19
C GLY A 337 1.38 11.64 -4.25
N LYS A 338 1.34 12.48 -5.29
CA LYS A 338 0.30 12.45 -6.34
C LYS A 338 0.39 11.23 -7.25
N LYS A 339 1.59 10.66 -7.39
CA LYS A 339 1.88 9.48 -8.20
C LYS A 339 2.06 8.22 -7.35
N GLY A 340 1.97 8.36 -6.02
CA GLY A 340 2.15 7.25 -5.11
C GLY A 340 1.01 6.24 -5.18
N ASP A 341 1.32 5.00 -4.85
CA ASP A 341 0.41 3.87 -4.97
C ASP A 341 -0.87 4.04 -4.16
N PHE A 342 -0.80 4.62 -2.96
CA PHE A 342 -2.00 4.90 -2.17
C PHE A 342 -3.00 5.77 -2.93
N ARG A 343 -2.52 6.83 -3.57
CA ARG A 343 -3.40 7.72 -4.31
C ARG A 343 -3.87 7.11 -5.62
N CYS A 344 -3.03 6.34 -6.30
CA CYS A 344 -3.39 5.63 -7.53
C CYS A 344 -4.43 4.55 -7.26
N LEU A 345 -4.32 3.79 -6.16
CA LEU A 345 -5.30 2.77 -5.76
C LEU A 345 -6.66 3.39 -5.36
N LEU A 346 -6.64 4.52 -4.65
CA LEU A 346 -7.86 5.24 -4.27
C LEU A 346 -8.47 6.03 -5.42
N GLY A 347 -7.66 6.40 -6.41
CA GLY A 347 -8.03 7.18 -7.59
C GLY A 347 -8.46 6.35 -8.80
N GLY A 348 -8.96 5.13 -8.61
CA GLY A 348 -9.42 4.26 -9.69
C GLY A 348 -10.48 4.91 -10.57
N ARG A 349 -10.48 4.58 -11.87
CA ARG A 349 -11.54 4.99 -12.79
C ARG A 349 -12.71 4.03 -12.66
N TYR A 350 -13.90 4.59 -12.53
CA TYR A 350 -15.14 3.80 -12.53
C TYR A 350 -15.71 3.74 -13.94
N ASN A 351 -16.09 2.55 -14.39
CA ASN A 351 -16.89 2.39 -15.59
C ASN A 351 -18.31 2.92 -15.33
N PHE A 352 -19.03 3.26 -16.38
CA PHE A 352 -20.41 3.78 -16.31
C PHE A 352 -20.54 5.05 -15.46
N SER A 353 -19.53 5.91 -15.52
CA SER A 353 -19.48 7.19 -14.84
C SER A 353 -19.23 8.32 -15.81
N SER A 354 -19.61 9.52 -15.42
CA SER A 354 -19.38 10.75 -16.17
C SER A 354 -19.02 11.91 -15.26
N ARG A 355 -18.43 12.94 -15.83
CA ARG A 355 -18.12 14.20 -15.12
C ARG A 355 -18.87 15.33 -15.80
N CYS A 356 -19.68 16.04 -15.02
CA CYS A 356 -20.51 17.12 -15.51
C CYS A 356 -20.29 18.39 -14.68
N VAL A 357 -20.55 19.55 -15.30
CA VAL A 357 -20.66 20.81 -14.56
C VAL A 357 -22.03 20.85 -13.90
N ILE A 358 -22.08 21.26 -12.63
CA ILE A 358 -23.29 21.29 -11.82
C ILE A 358 -23.95 22.67 -12.00
N VAL A 359 -25.27 22.67 -12.23
CA VAL A 359 -26.11 23.87 -12.25
C VAL A 359 -27.32 23.68 -11.36
N GLN A 360 -27.88 24.77 -10.87
CA GLN A 360 -29.11 24.69 -10.06
C GLN A 360 -30.35 24.60 -10.93
N ASN A 361 -31.36 23.87 -10.44
CA ASN A 361 -32.71 23.88 -10.98
C ASN A 361 -33.73 23.88 -9.81
N PRO A 362 -34.44 25.00 -9.58
CA PRO A 362 -35.35 25.14 -8.46
C PRO A 362 -36.62 24.27 -8.58
N ASN A 363 -36.92 23.72 -9.75
CA ASN A 363 -38.13 22.93 -10.00
C ASN A 363 -37.93 21.44 -9.62
N LEU A 364 -36.70 21.01 -9.24
CA LEU A 364 -36.42 19.65 -8.83
C LEU A 364 -36.68 19.46 -7.33
N ARG A 365 -37.17 18.28 -6.96
CA ARG A 365 -37.24 17.87 -5.55
C ARG A 365 -35.85 17.64 -5.02
N ILE A 366 -35.71 17.55 -3.69
CA ILE A 366 -34.44 17.45 -3.01
C ILE A 366 -33.59 16.24 -3.43
N ASP A 367 -34.23 15.16 -3.88
CA ASP A 367 -33.62 13.91 -4.30
C ASP A 367 -33.63 13.69 -5.82
N GLU A 368 -34.07 14.68 -6.59
CA GLU A 368 -34.18 14.60 -8.05
C GLU A 368 -33.05 15.36 -8.75
N ILE A 369 -32.65 14.86 -9.90
CA ILE A 369 -31.66 15.50 -10.79
C ILE A 369 -32.09 15.30 -12.24
N THR A 370 -31.60 16.21 -13.11
CA THR A 370 -31.60 15.96 -14.55
C THR A 370 -30.18 15.93 -15.09
N MET A 371 -29.94 15.02 -16.02
CA MET A 371 -28.59 14.74 -16.53
C MET A 371 -28.47 14.99 -18.02
N PRO A 372 -27.27 15.33 -18.51
CA PRO A 372 -26.97 15.37 -19.92
C PRO A 372 -27.27 14.05 -20.63
N ALA A 373 -27.94 14.10 -21.78
CA ALA A 373 -28.16 12.89 -22.58
C ALA A 373 -26.87 12.17 -22.94
N VAL A 374 -25.82 12.91 -23.29
CA VAL A 374 -24.49 12.35 -23.61
C VAL A 374 -23.87 11.61 -22.44
N ALA A 375 -23.99 12.16 -21.21
CA ALA A 375 -23.49 11.50 -20.01
C ALA A 375 -24.21 10.16 -19.73
N LEU A 376 -25.56 10.18 -19.83
CA LEU A 376 -26.37 8.97 -19.66
C LEU A 376 -26.11 7.94 -20.77
N THR A 377 -25.81 8.38 -21.99
CA THR A 377 -25.42 7.49 -23.09
C THR A 377 -24.18 6.67 -22.73
N VAL A 378 -23.17 7.28 -22.11
CA VAL A 378 -21.96 6.58 -21.64
C VAL A 378 -22.28 5.67 -20.44
N MET A 379 -23.03 6.19 -19.46
CA MET A 379 -23.34 5.43 -18.24
C MET A 379 -24.22 4.22 -18.49
N LEU A 380 -25.12 4.27 -19.47
CA LEU A 380 -26.08 3.22 -19.82
C LEU A 380 -25.66 2.39 -21.05
N GLU A 381 -24.40 2.42 -21.44
CA GLU A 381 -23.85 1.78 -22.62
C GLU A 381 -24.44 0.38 -22.90
N GLN A 382 -24.26 -0.54 -21.96
CA GLN A 382 -24.69 -1.93 -22.14
C GLN A 382 -26.21 -2.05 -22.29
N ARG A 383 -26.94 -1.26 -21.53
CA ARG A 383 -28.41 -1.30 -21.60
C ARG A 383 -28.95 -0.74 -22.90
N ILE A 384 -28.36 0.34 -23.40
CA ILE A 384 -28.72 0.95 -24.69
C ILE A 384 -28.40 -0.02 -25.83
N LYS A 385 -27.18 -0.61 -25.87
CA LYS A 385 -26.79 -1.59 -26.88
C LYS A 385 -27.72 -2.81 -26.88
N ASN A 386 -28.06 -3.33 -25.70
CA ASN A 386 -29.00 -4.45 -25.59
C ASN A 386 -30.39 -4.11 -26.12
N ILE A 387 -30.92 -2.91 -25.86
CA ILE A 387 -32.20 -2.46 -26.39
C ILE A 387 -32.13 -2.32 -27.91
N LEU A 388 -31.07 -1.74 -28.47
CA LEU A 388 -30.87 -1.60 -29.90
C LEU A 388 -30.82 -2.99 -30.61
N CYS A 389 -30.11 -3.94 -30.04
CA CYS A 389 -30.03 -5.29 -30.59
C CYS A 389 -31.36 -6.03 -30.47
N ARG A 390 -31.99 -6.07 -29.30
CA ARG A 390 -33.18 -6.90 -29.03
C ARG A 390 -34.47 -6.31 -29.54
N MET A 391 -34.68 -5.00 -29.37
CA MET A 391 -35.95 -4.36 -29.73
C MET A 391 -35.94 -3.73 -31.12
N HIS A 392 -34.77 -3.36 -31.64
CA HIS A 392 -34.62 -2.74 -32.93
C HIS A 392 -33.94 -3.66 -33.97
N GLY A 393 -33.62 -4.93 -33.61
CA GLY A 393 -33.08 -5.93 -34.50
C GLY A 393 -31.72 -5.61 -35.10
N MET A 394 -30.92 -4.73 -34.44
CA MET A 394 -29.62 -4.33 -34.92
C MET A 394 -28.54 -5.36 -34.58
N THR A 395 -27.54 -5.46 -35.41
CA THR A 395 -26.33 -6.22 -35.10
C THR A 395 -25.54 -5.52 -34.00
N PRO A 396 -24.70 -6.23 -33.21
CA PRO A 396 -23.87 -5.62 -32.16
C PRO A 396 -22.96 -4.50 -32.68
N THR A 397 -22.48 -4.63 -33.91
CA THR A 397 -21.63 -3.62 -34.57
C THR A 397 -22.40 -2.33 -34.88
N GLU A 398 -23.56 -2.46 -35.50
CA GLU A 398 -24.44 -1.31 -35.79
C GLU A 398 -24.90 -0.62 -34.51
N ALA A 399 -25.25 -1.39 -33.48
CA ALA A 399 -25.63 -0.86 -32.19
C ALA A 399 -24.47 -0.08 -31.50
N HIS A 400 -23.23 -0.59 -31.64
CA HIS A 400 -22.03 0.08 -31.17
C HIS A 400 -21.78 1.39 -31.89
N ASP A 401 -21.88 1.41 -33.21
CA ASP A 401 -21.64 2.61 -34.03
C ASP A 401 -22.64 3.73 -33.71
N ILE A 402 -23.91 3.38 -33.56
CA ILE A 402 -24.96 4.35 -33.19
C ILE A 402 -24.73 4.86 -31.79
N TRP A 403 -24.41 3.98 -30.83
CA TRP A 403 -24.09 4.37 -29.48
C TRP A 403 -22.86 5.26 -29.43
N TYR A 404 -21.77 4.90 -30.12
CA TYR A 404 -20.55 5.69 -30.15
C TYR A 404 -20.76 7.10 -30.69
N LYS A 405 -21.48 7.26 -31.80
CA LYS A 405 -21.85 8.57 -32.34
C LYS A 405 -22.66 9.39 -31.34
N ALA A 406 -23.54 8.74 -30.58
CA ALA A 406 -24.38 9.40 -29.58
C ALA A 406 -23.60 9.80 -28.32
N THR A 407 -22.38 9.27 -28.09
CA THR A 407 -21.50 9.77 -27.01
C THR A 407 -20.84 11.11 -27.34
N ILE A 408 -20.83 11.50 -28.62
CA ILE A 408 -20.24 12.76 -29.07
C ILE A 408 -21.33 13.81 -29.25
N GLU A 409 -22.42 13.43 -29.90
CA GLU A 409 -23.55 14.36 -30.20
C GLU A 409 -24.89 13.76 -29.78
N PRO A 410 -25.82 14.60 -29.24
CA PRO A 410 -27.14 14.13 -28.85
C PRO A 410 -27.88 13.48 -30.01
N ASN A 411 -28.38 12.27 -29.82
CA ASN A 411 -29.14 11.51 -30.83
C ASN A 411 -30.58 11.29 -30.34
N LYS A 412 -31.56 11.72 -31.13
CA LYS A 412 -33.00 11.63 -30.76
C LYS A 412 -33.43 10.19 -30.42
N LYS A 413 -32.96 9.19 -31.20
CA LYS A 413 -33.31 7.80 -30.96
C LYS A 413 -32.74 7.30 -29.62
N ILE A 414 -31.51 7.63 -29.34
CA ILE A 414 -30.85 7.26 -28.05
C ILE A 414 -31.54 8.01 -26.90
N ASN A 415 -31.86 9.28 -27.06
CA ASN A 415 -32.59 10.07 -26.04
C ASN A 415 -33.95 9.42 -25.70
N THR A 416 -34.69 8.94 -26.71
CA THR A 416 -35.95 8.22 -26.49
C THR A 416 -35.74 6.93 -25.73
N ILE A 417 -34.69 6.18 -26.04
CA ILE A 417 -34.31 4.96 -25.29
C ILE A 417 -33.96 5.29 -23.84
N ILE A 418 -33.13 6.31 -23.60
CA ILE A 418 -32.79 6.74 -22.25
C ILE A 418 -34.01 7.16 -21.46
N GLN A 419 -34.91 7.95 -22.08
CA GLN A 419 -36.14 8.34 -21.43
C GLN A 419 -37.02 7.14 -21.08
N SER A 420 -37.16 6.16 -21.99
CA SER A 420 -37.88 4.93 -21.71
C SER A 420 -37.28 4.12 -20.55
N ILE A 421 -35.94 4.14 -20.39
CA ILE A 421 -35.26 3.53 -19.24
C ILE A 421 -35.63 4.24 -17.94
N ILE A 422 -35.62 5.58 -17.93
CA ILE A 422 -36.01 6.38 -16.76
C ILE A 422 -37.47 6.10 -16.38
N ASP A 423 -38.37 6.05 -17.36
CA ASP A 423 -39.79 5.80 -17.14
C ASP A 423 -40.04 4.36 -16.66
N ASP A 424 -39.27 3.38 -17.12
CA ASP A 424 -39.31 2.02 -16.63
C ASP A 424 -39.03 1.93 -15.12
N PHE A 425 -38.10 2.73 -14.60
CA PHE A 425 -37.86 2.84 -13.15
C PHE A 425 -39.03 3.50 -12.40
N LYS A 426 -39.68 4.50 -13.04
CA LYS A 426 -40.89 5.12 -12.46
C LYS A 426 -42.05 4.13 -12.39
N HIS A 427 -42.24 3.31 -13.41
CA HIS A 427 -43.25 2.24 -13.41
C HIS A 427 -43.00 1.19 -12.31
N LYS A 428 -41.74 0.97 -11.92
CA LYS A 428 -41.35 0.10 -10.81
C LYS A 428 -41.51 0.74 -9.44
N GLY A 429 -42.10 1.93 -9.36
CA GLY A 429 -42.33 2.65 -8.09
C GLY A 429 -41.16 3.50 -7.61
N MET A 430 -40.08 3.62 -8.40
CA MET A 430 -38.98 4.54 -8.10
C MET A 430 -39.29 5.93 -8.66
N ARG A 431 -38.64 6.97 -8.12
CA ARG A 431 -38.82 8.35 -8.63
C ARG A 431 -38.16 8.57 -9.99
N GLY A 432 -37.16 7.81 -10.33
CA GLY A 432 -36.41 7.88 -11.58
C GLY A 432 -35.28 6.88 -11.58
N LEU A 433 -34.32 7.04 -12.49
CA LEU A 433 -33.13 6.21 -12.55
C LEU A 433 -32.20 6.53 -11.36
N PRO A 434 -31.90 5.57 -10.46
CA PRO A 434 -31.00 5.82 -9.34
C PRO A 434 -29.57 6.01 -9.82
N VAL A 435 -28.91 7.08 -9.36
CA VAL A 435 -27.52 7.40 -9.65
C VAL A 435 -26.83 7.88 -8.38
N ILE A 436 -25.53 7.66 -8.31
CA ILE A 436 -24.69 8.19 -7.23
C ILE A 436 -23.98 9.41 -7.79
N ILE A 437 -24.13 10.54 -7.12
CA ILE A 437 -23.40 11.77 -7.44
C ILE A 437 -22.39 12.06 -6.35
N GLY A 438 -21.24 12.59 -6.71
CA GLY A 438 -20.20 12.96 -5.77
C GLY A 438 -19.37 14.13 -6.28
N ARG A 439 -18.83 14.92 -5.37
CA ARG A 439 -17.85 15.97 -5.64
C ARG A 439 -16.51 15.60 -5.04
N ASN A 440 -15.45 15.79 -5.81
CA ASN A 440 -14.07 15.67 -5.33
C ASN A 440 -13.49 17.06 -4.99
N PRO A 441 -12.79 17.18 -3.85
CA PRO A 441 -12.53 16.17 -2.82
C PRO A 441 -13.76 15.88 -1.96
N THR A 442 -13.91 14.63 -1.51
CA THR A 442 -14.98 14.21 -0.59
C THR A 442 -14.61 14.65 0.82
N LEU A 443 -15.10 15.82 1.23
CA LEU A 443 -14.77 16.46 2.50
C LEU A 443 -15.78 16.16 3.62
N ALA A 444 -17.00 15.77 3.27
CA ALA A 444 -18.09 15.53 4.21
C ALA A 444 -19.00 14.39 3.72
N TYR A 445 -19.82 13.85 4.61
CA TYR A 445 -20.79 12.79 4.30
C TYR A 445 -21.76 13.19 3.17
N GLY A 446 -22.16 14.46 3.09
CA GLY A 446 -23.02 14.96 2.03
C GLY A 446 -22.34 15.14 0.66
N SER A 447 -21.04 14.88 0.56
CA SER A 447 -20.31 14.97 -0.71
C SER A 447 -20.57 13.77 -1.65
N ILE A 448 -21.18 12.70 -1.16
CA ILE A 448 -21.62 11.53 -1.95
C ILE A 448 -23.10 11.30 -1.62
N LEU A 449 -23.96 11.38 -2.63
CA LEU A 449 -25.41 11.27 -2.48
C LEU A 449 -25.98 10.32 -3.53
N GLN A 450 -26.98 9.54 -3.13
CA GLN A 450 -27.84 8.84 -4.07
C GLN A 450 -28.97 9.77 -4.47
N MET A 451 -29.16 9.98 -5.78
CA MET A 451 -30.19 10.83 -6.37
C MET A 451 -30.94 10.06 -7.45
N PHE A 452 -32.09 10.58 -7.87
CA PHE A 452 -32.92 10.00 -8.94
C PHE A 452 -32.89 10.89 -10.16
N CYS A 453 -32.36 10.38 -11.26
CA CYS A 453 -32.45 11.08 -12.54
C CYS A 453 -33.86 10.94 -13.08
N VAL A 454 -34.58 12.07 -13.14
CA VAL A 454 -36.00 12.14 -13.55
C VAL A 454 -36.19 12.58 -15.01
N GLY A 455 -35.15 13.09 -15.65
CA GLY A 455 -35.18 13.54 -17.03
C GLY A 455 -33.81 13.82 -17.62
N ILE A 456 -33.80 14.02 -18.93
CA ILE A 456 -32.60 14.32 -19.70
C ILE A 456 -32.55 15.78 -20.14
N THR A 457 -31.35 16.31 -20.27
CA THR A 457 -31.10 17.64 -20.83
C THR A 457 -30.23 17.53 -22.08
N ASN A 458 -30.39 18.44 -23.01
CA ASN A 458 -29.54 18.56 -24.20
C ASN A 458 -28.31 19.46 -23.95
N THR A 459 -28.12 19.91 -22.72
CA THR A 459 -26.95 20.65 -22.26
C THR A 459 -25.90 19.69 -21.74
N TYR A 460 -24.68 20.15 -21.50
CA TYR A 460 -23.60 19.34 -20.87
C TYR A 460 -23.57 19.52 -19.35
N THR A 461 -24.66 20.00 -18.75
CA THR A 461 -24.73 20.31 -17.32
C THR A 461 -25.64 19.35 -16.58
N LEU A 462 -25.22 18.96 -15.37
CA LEU A 462 -26.03 18.25 -14.40
C LEU A 462 -26.83 19.26 -13.59
N ALA A 463 -28.16 19.19 -13.62
CA ALA A 463 -28.98 20.08 -12.83
C ALA A 463 -29.40 19.39 -11.51
N VAL A 464 -29.16 20.08 -10.41
CA VAL A 464 -29.49 19.66 -9.05
C VAL A 464 -30.34 20.68 -8.32
N PRO A 465 -31.12 20.30 -7.28
CA PRO A 465 -31.83 21.26 -6.44
C PRO A 465 -30.87 22.16 -5.66
N LEU A 466 -31.29 23.36 -5.35
CA LEU A 466 -30.48 24.36 -4.63
C LEU A 466 -29.95 23.83 -3.27
N GLN A 467 -30.77 23.06 -2.57
CA GLN A 467 -30.43 22.51 -1.25
C GLN A 467 -29.22 21.59 -1.33
N ILE A 468 -29.05 20.84 -2.43
CA ILE A 468 -27.98 19.89 -2.63
C ILE A 468 -26.65 20.58 -2.96
N LEU A 469 -26.66 21.72 -3.63
CA LEU A 469 -25.45 22.49 -3.91
C LEU A 469 -24.67 22.83 -2.63
N LYS A 470 -25.39 23.14 -1.55
CA LYS A 470 -24.79 23.45 -0.26
C LYS A 470 -24.06 22.26 0.35
N PHE A 471 -24.60 21.03 0.19
CA PHE A 471 -23.96 19.80 0.67
C PHE A 471 -22.77 19.37 -0.19
N LEU A 472 -22.83 19.66 -1.48
CA LEU A 472 -21.70 19.40 -2.39
C LEU A 472 -20.57 20.41 -2.18
N ALA A 473 -20.74 21.40 -1.28
CA ALA A 473 -19.79 22.48 -1.01
C ALA A 473 -19.25 23.08 -2.31
N ALA A 474 -20.17 23.38 -3.22
CA ALA A 474 -19.81 24.05 -4.47
C ALA A 474 -19.36 25.48 -4.13
N ASP A 475 -18.18 25.82 -4.60
CA ASP A 475 -17.60 27.16 -4.47
C ASP A 475 -18.50 28.21 -5.17
#